data_fb2fdcae512d31364e41d11524e5d900
#
_entry.id   fb2fdcae512d31364e41d11524e5d900
#
_cell.length_a   1.000
_cell.length_b   1.000
_cell.length_c   1.000
_cell.angle_alpha   90.00
_cell.angle_beta   90.00
_cell.angle_gamma   90.00
#
_symmetry.space_group_name_H-M   'P 1'
#
loop_
_entity.id
_entity.type
_entity.pdbx_description
1 polymer ?
#
loop_
_entity_poly.entity_id
_entity_poly.type
_entity_poly.pdbx_seq_one_letter_code
_entity_poly.pdbx_strand_id
1 'polypeptide(L)'
;MTEPLTTDPLAADTPLLPHVVVGVGAVNSVGGSADEVFASLCAGRTGRAELRGFDRDRFRAQHAYEIDDRPEPGGDVTGRATRWLVRAIEEAARDAGLGDDLGEVPILIGTGLRELRSAELGWRDGAAFDVSELHFGTALRERFGAVRTYTFSNACSASLYALAMGSDLLAAGGADTVIVAGVDTLTESMYGLLDRVHMQPPDQVRPFDKDRKGVLMGDGAAAIVLRRGDGAAGSAVRGLLRSVYVNCDGYHVTAPDVAGVAEALVGAHRLAGVKSEDIDLVMLHGTGTLLNDEAEALAIGQVFGAHAGNPLMTAVKSMTGHTSGGSGLLGLIVALSSLESGRVPPTVGLREPVEEAAGFRFVRGEHAAAELRLAQVNAFGFGGVNAVAVVERAEK
;
A
#
# COMPACT_ATOMS: atom_id res chain seq x y z
N MET A 1 15.85 46.34 -1.88
CA MET A 1 14.41 46.08 -1.96
C MET A 1 14.24 44.96 -2.98
N THR A 2 14.15 43.74 -2.51
CA THR A 2 13.89 42.54 -3.32
C THR A 2 12.38 42.33 -3.29
N GLU A 3 11.73 42.41 -4.46
CA GLU A 3 10.33 42.03 -4.60
C GLU A 3 10.09 40.60 -4.16
N PRO A 4 8.99 40.30 -3.45
CA PRO A 4 8.64 38.92 -3.10
C PRO A 4 8.22 38.20 -4.39
N LEU A 5 8.81 37.02 -4.62
CA LEU A 5 8.37 36.06 -5.63
C LEU A 5 6.96 35.57 -5.27
N THR A 6 5.95 36.29 -5.72
CA THR A 6 4.54 35.88 -5.62
C THR A 6 4.10 35.39 -7.00
N THR A 7 4.43 34.14 -7.30
CA THR A 7 3.61 33.34 -8.22
C THR A 7 3.80 31.88 -7.77
N ASP A 8 2.78 31.37 -7.11
CA ASP A 8 2.61 29.94 -6.89
C ASP A 8 2.46 29.27 -8.26
N PRO A 9 3.46 28.50 -8.74
CA PRO A 9 3.36 27.86 -10.06
C PRO A 9 2.36 26.70 -10.10
N LEU A 10 1.66 26.42 -8.98
CA LEU A 10 0.65 25.36 -8.85
C LEU A 10 -0.80 25.91 -8.82
N ALA A 11 -1.01 27.19 -9.10
CA ALA A 11 -2.34 27.76 -9.23
C ALA A 11 -2.95 27.50 -10.62
N ALA A 12 -3.01 26.25 -11.06
CA ALA A 12 -3.93 25.83 -12.10
C ALA A 12 -5.06 25.04 -11.42
N ASP A 13 -6.09 25.75 -10.98
CA ASP A 13 -7.34 25.23 -10.40
C ASP A 13 -8.20 24.46 -11.43
N THR A 14 -7.59 23.72 -12.33
CA THR A 14 -8.35 22.79 -13.18
C THR A 14 -8.27 21.43 -12.51
N PRO A 15 -9.39 20.89 -11.98
CA PRO A 15 -9.41 19.53 -11.50
C PRO A 15 -8.89 18.62 -12.63
N LEU A 16 -7.81 17.88 -12.37
CA LEU A 16 -7.36 16.86 -13.30
C LEU A 16 -8.52 15.89 -13.51
N LEU A 17 -8.80 15.50 -14.75
CA LEU A 17 -9.80 14.45 -15.02
C LEU A 17 -9.39 13.20 -14.24
N PRO A 18 -10.30 12.56 -13.51
CA PRO A 18 -9.98 11.38 -12.76
C PRO A 18 -9.48 10.28 -13.68
N HIS A 19 -8.42 9.58 -13.26
CA HIS A 19 -7.98 8.38 -13.97
C HIS A 19 -8.84 7.20 -13.57
N VAL A 20 -8.98 6.24 -14.48
CA VAL A 20 -9.84 5.07 -14.32
C VAL A 20 -8.99 3.86 -13.96
N VAL A 21 -9.31 3.19 -12.86
CA VAL A 21 -8.74 1.87 -12.55
C VAL A 21 -9.54 0.82 -13.30
N VAL A 22 -8.89 0.08 -14.19
CA VAL A 22 -9.53 -0.91 -15.07
C VAL A 22 -9.06 -2.33 -14.83
N GLY A 23 -8.10 -2.54 -13.94
CA GLY A 23 -7.64 -3.86 -13.55
C GLY A 23 -6.92 -3.83 -12.23
N VAL A 24 -7.05 -4.90 -11.47
CA VAL A 24 -6.42 -5.09 -10.15
C VAL A 24 -5.85 -6.50 -10.03
N GLY A 25 -4.77 -6.64 -9.26
CA GLY A 25 -4.18 -7.92 -8.94
C GLY A 25 -3.46 -7.85 -7.61
N ALA A 26 -3.54 -8.90 -6.80
CA ALA A 26 -2.88 -8.95 -5.50
C ALA A 26 -2.55 -10.37 -5.07
N VAL A 27 -1.46 -10.51 -4.35
CA VAL A 27 -1.07 -11.75 -3.67
C VAL A 27 -0.44 -11.42 -2.32
N ASN A 28 -0.85 -12.11 -1.27
CA ASN A 28 -0.27 -11.98 0.06
C ASN A 28 -0.55 -13.24 0.91
N SER A 29 -0.24 -13.17 2.20
CA SER A 29 -0.40 -14.29 3.13
C SER A 29 -1.85 -14.76 3.35
N VAL A 30 -2.87 -14.05 2.87
CA VAL A 30 -4.29 -14.43 3.05
C VAL A 30 -5.01 -14.77 1.74
N GLY A 31 -4.35 -14.61 0.59
CA GLY A 31 -4.93 -14.95 -0.71
C GLY A 31 -3.95 -14.82 -1.87
N GLY A 32 -4.22 -15.54 -2.94
CA GLY A 32 -3.42 -15.61 -4.14
C GLY A 32 -3.99 -14.81 -5.32
N SER A 33 -5.07 -14.07 -5.12
CA SER A 33 -5.68 -13.13 -6.06
C SER A 33 -6.32 -11.98 -5.31
N ALA A 34 -6.62 -10.86 -5.99
CA ALA A 34 -7.27 -9.70 -5.36
C ALA A 34 -8.62 -10.07 -4.73
N ASP A 35 -9.43 -10.89 -5.41
CA ASP A 35 -10.72 -11.35 -4.91
C ASP A 35 -10.59 -12.27 -3.69
N GLU A 36 -9.65 -13.21 -3.70
CA GLU A 36 -9.36 -14.09 -2.55
C GLU A 36 -8.86 -13.30 -1.35
N VAL A 37 -7.96 -12.33 -1.57
CA VAL A 37 -7.45 -11.43 -0.54
C VAL A 37 -8.61 -10.66 0.07
N PHE A 38 -9.45 -10.00 -0.72
CA PHE A 38 -10.57 -9.22 -0.22
C PHE A 38 -11.59 -10.08 0.53
N ALA A 39 -11.95 -11.25 0.00
CA ALA A 39 -12.86 -12.19 0.66
C ALA A 39 -12.30 -12.68 2.01
N SER A 40 -11.00 -12.94 2.07
CA SER A 40 -10.32 -13.36 3.31
C SER A 40 -10.30 -12.23 4.34
N LEU A 41 -10.02 -10.99 3.92
CA LEU A 41 -10.02 -9.82 4.80
C LEU A 41 -11.42 -9.55 5.35
N CYS A 42 -12.47 -9.62 4.53
CA CYS A 42 -13.85 -9.48 4.99
C CYS A 42 -14.28 -10.59 5.97
N ALA A 43 -13.70 -11.78 5.84
CA ALA A 43 -13.93 -12.88 6.78
C ALA A 43 -13.07 -12.79 8.07
N GLY A 44 -12.27 -11.73 8.23
CA GLY A 44 -11.37 -11.54 9.37
C GLY A 44 -10.23 -12.58 9.44
N ARG A 45 -9.91 -13.24 8.32
CA ARG A 45 -8.81 -14.20 8.26
C ARG A 45 -7.46 -13.48 8.33
N THR A 46 -6.54 -14.04 9.09
CA THR A 46 -5.19 -13.51 9.25
C THR A 46 -4.15 -14.48 8.70
N GLY A 47 -3.15 -13.93 8.00
CA GLY A 47 -1.98 -14.67 7.55
C GLY A 47 -0.89 -14.81 8.61
N ARG A 48 -1.16 -14.36 9.85
CA ARG A 48 -0.22 -14.50 10.97
C ARG A 48 0.11 -15.96 11.22
N ALA A 49 1.39 -16.29 11.17
CA ALA A 49 1.92 -17.61 11.48
C ALA A 49 3.26 -17.49 12.22
N GLU A 50 3.76 -18.59 12.73
CA GLU A 50 5.15 -18.65 13.19
C GLU A 50 6.09 -18.36 12.03
N LEU A 51 7.16 -17.61 12.31
CA LEU A 51 8.19 -17.27 11.33
C LEU A 51 8.84 -18.53 10.75
N ARG A 52 8.91 -18.62 9.42
CA ARG A 52 9.40 -19.81 8.68
C ARG A 52 10.55 -19.52 7.72
N GLY A 53 10.70 -18.27 7.28
CA GLY A 53 11.66 -17.89 6.24
C GLY A 53 13.12 -17.93 6.68
N PHE A 54 13.38 -17.93 7.97
CA PHE A 54 14.72 -17.98 8.55
C PHE A 54 14.67 -18.43 10.01
N ASP A 55 15.85 -18.74 10.60
CA ASP A 55 15.97 -19.25 11.95
C ASP A 55 15.42 -18.26 12.99
N ARG A 56 14.26 -18.60 13.55
CA ARG A 56 13.53 -17.75 14.50
C ARG A 56 14.17 -17.69 15.88
N ASP A 57 15.03 -18.65 16.26
CA ASP A 57 15.72 -18.65 17.56
C ASP A 57 16.67 -17.44 17.69
N ARG A 58 16.97 -16.78 16.58
CA ARG A 58 17.78 -15.57 16.52
C ARG A 58 17.03 -14.27 16.82
N PHE A 59 15.69 -14.33 16.97
CA PHE A 59 14.81 -13.17 17.12
C PHE A 59 13.93 -13.29 18.33
N ARG A 60 13.55 -12.14 18.92
CA ARG A 60 12.59 -12.08 20.02
C ARG A 60 11.16 -12.25 19.52
N ALA A 61 10.83 -11.61 18.39
CA ALA A 61 9.56 -11.81 17.69
C ALA A 61 9.57 -13.17 16.99
N GLN A 62 8.47 -13.91 17.08
CA GLN A 62 8.38 -15.30 16.62
C GLN A 62 7.38 -15.47 15.47
N HIS A 63 6.74 -14.40 15.02
CA HIS A 63 5.64 -14.41 14.06
C HIS A 63 5.90 -13.49 12.87
N ALA A 64 5.31 -13.86 11.74
CA ALA A 64 5.29 -13.07 10.51
C ALA A 64 4.01 -13.37 9.70
N TYR A 65 3.83 -12.68 8.59
CA TYR A 65 2.71 -12.86 7.66
C TYR A 65 3.26 -13.31 6.30
N GLU A 66 3.77 -14.52 6.24
CA GLU A 66 4.48 -15.05 5.08
C GLU A 66 3.52 -15.75 4.10
N ILE A 67 3.79 -15.61 2.80
CA ILE A 67 3.17 -16.44 1.77
C ILE A 67 3.76 -17.85 1.88
N ASP A 68 2.89 -18.87 1.97
CA ASP A 68 3.30 -20.26 2.11
C ASP A 68 3.49 -20.93 0.75
N ASP A 69 4.54 -20.51 0.03
CA ASP A 69 4.88 -21.00 -1.32
C ASP A 69 6.31 -21.60 -1.39
N ARG A 70 6.91 -21.88 -0.25
CA ARG A 70 8.24 -22.50 -0.19
C ARG A 70 8.18 -23.97 -0.57
N PRO A 71 9.16 -24.48 -1.34
CA PRO A 71 9.15 -25.88 -1.79
C PRO A 71 9.28 -26.88 -0.62
N GLU A 72 9.96 -26.47 0.45
CA GLU A 72 10.16 -27.29 1.65
C GLU A 72 10.05 -26.43 2.92
N PRO A 73 9.58 -26.97 4.06
CA PRO A 73 9.57 -26.26 5.33
C PRO A 73 11.00 -25.83 5.73
N GLY A 74 11.17 -24.53 6.00
CA GLY A 74 12.48 -23.95 6.36
C GLY A 74 13.41 -23.68 5.18
N GLY A 75 13.08 -24.13 3.98
CA GLY A 75 13.76 -23.75 2.74
C GLY A 75 13.26 -22.40 2.22
N ASP A 76 14.16 -21.54 1.76
CA ASP A 76 13.78 -20.33 1.04
C ASP A 76 14.47 -20.33 -0.32
N VAL A 77 13.89 -19.60 -1.29
CA VAL A 77 14.39 -19.60 -2.67
C VAL A 77 14.48 -18.16 -3.18
N THR A 78 15.46 -17.93 -4.05
CA THR A 78 15.62 -16.63 -4.71
C THR A 78 14.44 -16.29 -5.63
N GLY A 79 14.22 -14.99 -5.90
CA GLY A 79 13.23 -14.52 -6.88
C GLY A 79 11.77 -14.56 -6.39
N ARG A 80 11.51 -14.68 -5.09
CA ARG A 80 10.13 -14.75 -4.58
C ARG A 80 9.36 -13.45 -4.79
N ALA A 81 9.97 -12.30 -4.48
CA ALA A 81 9.33 -11.01 -4.73
C ALA A 81 9.03 -10.80 -6.21
N THR A 82 9.97 -11.15 -7.09
CA THR A 82 9.79 -11.08 -8.55
C THR A 82 8.62 -11.94 -9.02
N ARG A 83 8.52 -13.20 -8.55
CA ARG A 83 7.40 -14.09 -8.92
C ARG A 83 6.05 -13.53 -8.48
N TRP A 84 5.95 -12.96 -7.28
CA TRP A 84 4.69 -12.36 -6.82
C TRP A 84 4.35 -11.08 -7.58
N LEU A 85 5.36 -10.25 -7.87
CA LEU A 85 5.18 -9.06 -8.71
C LEU A 85 4.63 -9.43 -10.09
N VAL A 86 5.25 -10.40 -10.76
CA VAL A 86 4.79 -10.92 -12.06
C VAL A 86 3.35 -11.40 -11.97
N ARG A 87 3.02 -12.21 -10.95
CA ARG A 87 1.66 -12.74 -10.74
C ARG A 87 0.62 -11.63 -10.54
N ALA A 88 0.93 -10.62 -9.72
CA ALA A 88 0.02 -9.51 -9.50
C ALA A 88 -0.19 -8.67 -10.77
N ILE A 89 0.88 -8.44 -11.56
CA ILE A 89 0.79 -7.74 -12.85
C ILE A 89 -0.02 -8.56 -13.87
N GLU A 90 0.19 -9.87 -13.95
CA GLU A 90 -0.59 -10.76 -14.83
C GLU A 90 -2.09 -10.72 -14.52
N GLU A 91 -2.43 -10.75 -13.23
CA GLU A 91 -3.82 -10.66 -12.78
C GLU A 91 -4.42 -9.29 -13.17
N ALA A 92 -3.75 -8.19 -12.85
CA ALA A 92 -4.21 -6.84 -13.16
C ALA A 92 -4.34 -6.61 -14.68
N ALA A 93 -3.37 -7.06 -15.46
CA ALA A 93 -3.40 -6.95 -16.93
C ALA A 93 -4.57 -7.74 -17.52
N ARG A 94 -4.80 -8.97 -17.06
CA ARG A 94 -5.93 -9.80 -17.48
C ARG A 94 -7.27 -9.17 -17.11
N ASP A 95 -7.41 -8.65 -15.91
CA ASP A 95 -8.62 -7.95 -15.44
C ASP A 95 -8.90 -6.70 -16.28
N ALA A 96 -7.85 -5.99 -16.72
CA ALA A 96 -7.94 -4.84 -17.63
C ALA A 96 -8.16 -5.19 -19.11
N GLY A 97 -8.19 -6.47 -19.45
CA GLY A 97 -8.26 -6.92 -20.85
C GLY A 97 -7.01 -6.65 -21.69
N LEU A 98 -5.85 -6.48 -21.04
CA LEU A 98 -4.56 -6.36 -21.71
C LEU A 98 -4.05 -7.76 -22.10
N GLY A 99 -3.30 -7.83 -23.20
CA GLY A 99 -2.61 -9.05 -23.63
C GLY A 99 -1.35 -9.34 -22.79
N ASP A 100 -0.67 -10.43 -23.14
CA ASP A 100 0.57 -10.85 -22.48
C ASP A 100 1.78 -9.95 -22.83
N ASP A 101 1.74 -9.25 -23.96
CA ASP A 101 2.76 -8.29 -24.37
C ASP A 101 2.41 -6.89 -23.82
N LEU A 102 3.24 -6.42 -22.91
CA LEU A 102 3.12 -5.08 -22.28
C LEU A 102 4.25 -4.15 -22.73
N GLY A 103 4.92 -4.44 -23.86
CA GLY A 103 6.15 -3.79 -24.33
C GLY A 103 6.21 -2.27 -24.09
N GLU A 104 5.23 -1.53 -24.62
CA GLU A 104 5.19 -0.06 -24.52
C GLU A 104 4.43 0.49 -23.30
N VAL A 105 3.76 -0.37 -22.53
CA VAL A 105 3.03 0.06 -21.34
C VAL A 105 4.03 0.37 -20.21
N PRO A 106 4.06 1.59 -19.68
CA PRO A 106 4.92 1.90 -18.55
C PRO A 106 4.50 1.10 -17.31
N ILE A 107 5.48 0.45 -16.67
CA ILE A 107 5.29 -0.27 -15.40
C ILE A 107 6.09 0.47 -14.32
N LEU A 108 5.38 1.00 -13.33
CA LEU A 108 5.95 1.75 -12.22
C LEU A 108 5.83 0.91 -10.95
N ILE A 109 6.96 0.63 -10.29
CA ILE A 109 7.03 -0.34 -9.20
C ILE A 109 7.48 0.35 -7.92
N GLY A 110 6.66 0.30 -6.87
CA GLY A 110 7.02 0.74 -5.53
C GLY A 110 7.54 -0.44 -4.69
N THR A 111 8.69 -0.28 -4.05
CA THR A 111 9.29 -1.32 -3.21
C THR A 111 10.15 -0.68 -2.11
N GLY A 112 10.21 -1.29 -0.94
CA GLY A 112 11.15 -0.89 0.11
C GLY A 112 12.46 -1.71 0.07
N LEU A 113 12.35 -2.98 -0.29
CA LEU A 113 13.43 -3.96 -0.12
C LEU A 113 13.91 -4.59 -1.43
N ARG A 114 13.14 -4.49 -2.51
CA ARG A 114 13.45 -5.13 -3.81
C ARG A 114 13.62 -6.66 -3.65
N GLU A 115 14.55 -7.27 -4.38
CA GLU A 115 14.95 -8.69 -4.19
C GLU A 115 16.04 -8.86 -3.12
N LEU A 116 16.03 -8.07 -2.05
CA LEU A 116 17.05 -8.14 -1.00
C LEU A 116 17.12 -9.53 -0.35
N ARG A 117 15.98 -10.23 -0.21
CA ARG A 117 15.98 -11.60 0.32
C ARG A 117 16.82 -12.55 -0.52
N SER A 118 16.76 -12.42 -1.83
CA SER A 118 17.58 -13.21 -2.75
C SER A 118 19.06 -12.93 -2.57
N ALA A 119 19.44 -11.66 -2.37
CA ALA A 119 20.82 -11.29 -2.06
C ALA A 119 21.28 -11.87 -0.71
N GLU A 120 20.43 -11.85 0.33
CA GLU A 120 20.74 -12.47 1.63
C GLU A 120 21.02 -13.97 1.50
N LEU A 121 20.22 -14.70 0.71
CA LEU A 121 20.43 -16.11 0.43
C LEU A 121 21.72 -16.37 -0.35
N GLY A 122 22.03 -15.50 -1.32
CA GLY A 122 23.30 -15.55 -2.05
C GLY A 122 24.50 -15.39 -1.12
N TRP A 123 24.49 -14.39 -0.25
CA TRP A 123 25.61 -14.10 0.67
C TRP A 123 25.75 -15.13 1.80
N ARG A 124 24.65 -15.63 2.34
CA ARG A 124 24.64 -16.54 3.47
C ARG A 124 24.79 -17.99 3.05
N ASP A 125 24.02 -18.42 2.06
CA ASP A 125 23.83 -19.83 1.73
C ASP A 125 24.47 -20.21 0.38
N GLY A 126 25.09 -19.24 -0.32
CA GLY A 126 25.69 -19.45 -1.64
C GLY A 126 24.66 -19.70 -2.76
N ALA A 127 23.40 -19.29 -2.54
CA ALA A 127 22.39 -19.39 -3.58
C ALA A 127 22.78 -18.56 -4.80
N ALA A 128 22.48 -19.06 -5.99
CA ALA A 128 22.75 -18.32 -7.22
C ALA A 128 21.91 -17.04 -7.25
N PHE A 129 22.58 -15.89 -7.35
CA PHE A 129 21.96 -14.58 -7.40
C PHE A 129 22.89 -13.60 -8.09
N ASP A 130 22.42 -12.87 -9.08
CA ASP A 130 23.13 -11.77 -9.71
C ASP A 130 22.61 -10.43 -9.18
N VAL A 131 23.53 -9.46 -8.98
CA VAL A 131 23.16 -8.12 -8.44
C VAL A 131 22.16 -7.40 -9.34
N SER A 132 22.16 -7.65 -10.65
CA SER A 132 21.15 -7.10 -11.58
C SER A 132 19.73 -7.57 -11.26
N GLU A 133 19.57 -8.74 -10.64
CA GLU A 133 18.29 -9.30 -10.21
C GLU A 133 17.68 -8.61 -8.98
N LEU A 134 18.44 -7.69 -8.32
CA LEU A 134 17.86 -6.79 -7.31
C LEU A 134 16.74 -5.92 -7.87
N HIS A 135 16.73 -5.69 -9.20
CA HIS A 135 15.74 -4.91 -9.90
C HIS A 135 14.86 -5.81 -10.77
N PHE A 136 13.59 -5.48 -10.87
CA PHE A 136 12.60 -6.30 -11.55
C PHE A 136 12.59 -6.15 -13.08
N GLY A 137 13.30 -5.15 -13.64
CA GLY A 137 13.22 -4.79 -15.05
C GLY A 137 13.57 -5.92 -16.03
N THR A 138 14.59 -6.74 -15.71
CA THR A 138 14.97 -7.89 -16.53
C THR A 138 13.85 -8.93 -16.60
N ALA A 139 13.33 -9.34 -15.44
CA ALA A 139 12.25 -10.32 -15.36
C ALA A 139 10.95 -9.85 -16.04
N LEU A 140 10.61 -8.55 -15.91
CA LEU A 140 9.44 -7.97 -16.56
C LEU A 140 9.62 -7.88 -18.08
N ARG A 141 10.84 -7.62 -18.56
CA ARG A 141 11.16 -7.67 -19.99
C ARG A 141 11.04 -9.08 -20.56
N GLU A 142 11.57 -10.06 -19.84
CA GLU A 142 11.51 -11.46 -20.25
C GLU A 142 10.08 -11.99 -20.27
N ARG A 143 9.26 -11.61 -19.27
CA ARG A 143 7.89 -12.12 -19.15
C ARG A 143 6.88 -11.39 -20.03
N PHE A 144 7.01 -10.06 -20.15
CA PHE A 144 6.00 -9.19 -20.77
C PHE A 144 6.51 -8.36 -21.93
N GLY A 145 7.77 -8.51 -22.35
CA GLY A 145 8.38 -7.62 -23.34
C GLY A 145 8.57 -6.18 -22.82
N ALA A 146 8.33 -5.90 -21.53
CA ALA A 146 8.27 -4.55 -20.98
C ALA A 146 9.61 -3.82 -21.09
N VAL A 147 9.63 -2.66 -21.77
CA VAL A 147 10.83 -1.84 -21.96
C VAL A 147 10.81 -0.54 -21.15
N ARG A 148 9.64 -0.15 -20.62
CA ARG A 148 9.43 1.07 -19.83
C ARG A 148 9.14 0.70 -18.38
N THR A 149 10.18 0.29 -17.64
CA THR A 149 10.05 -0.10 -16.22
C THR A 149 10.77 0.90 -15.33
N TYR A 150 10.10 1.33 -14.25
CA TYR A 150 10.61 2.31 -13.30
C TYR A 150 10.43 1.79 -11.87
N THR A 151 11.47 1.90 -11.03
CA THR A 151 11.42 1.44 -9.64
C THR A 151 11.56 2.61 -8.68
N PHE A 152 10.65 2.70 -7.71
CA PHE A 152 10.60 3.72 -6.67
C PHE A 152 10.86 3.06 -5.31
N SER A 153 11.83 3.59 -4.57
CA SER A 153 12.23 3.05 -3.25
C SER A 153 11.96 4.08 -2.15
N ASN A 154 10.67 4.39 -1.94
CA ASN A 154 10.18 5.38 -1.00
C ASN A 154 9.58 4.72 0.25
N ALA A 155 10.29 3.76 0.85
CA ALA A 155 9.88 3.03 2.05
C ALA A 155 8.43 2.49 1.94
N CYS A 156 7.65 2.62 3.02
CA CYS A 156 6.29 2.06 3.09
C CYS A 156 5.26 2.75 2.18
N SER A 157 5.55 3.95 1.68
CA SER A 157 4.69 4.71 0.75
C SER A 157 5.06 4.52 -0.73
N ALA A 158 6.07 3.69 -1.03
CA ALA A 158 6.66 3.57 -2.37
C ALA A 158 5.64 3.29 -3.48
N SER A 159 4.65 2.42 -3.26
CA SER A 159 3.64 2.13 -4.29
C SER A 159 2.66 3.29 -4.54
N LEU A 160 2.35 4.11 -3.54
CA LEU A 160 1.56 5.33 -3.77
C LEU A 160 2.40 6.46 -4.40
N TYR A 161 3.73 6.52 -4.16
CA TYR A 161 4.62 7.38 -4.94
C TYR A 161 4.68 6.94 -6.41
N ALA A 162 4.80 5.63 -6.66
CA ALA A 162 4.70 5.08 -8.03
C ALA A 162 3.33 5.41 -8.67
N LEU A 163 2.24 5.39 -7.88
CA LEU A 163 0.90 5.78 -8.31
C LEU A 163 0.84 7.26 -8.71
N ALA A 164 1.43 8.15 -7.90
CA ALA A 164 1.50 9.58 -8.21
C ALA A 164 2.22 9.81 -9.54
N MET A 165 3.39 9.19 -9.72
CA MET A 165 4.15 9.32 -10.97
C MET A 165 3.42 8.70 -12.17
N GLY A 166 2.68 7.61 -11.98
CA GLY A 166 1.82 7.01 -13.01
C GLY A 166 0.67 7.93 -13.41
N SER A 167 0.04 8.57 -12.43
CA SER A 167 -1.00 9.59 -12.63
C SER A 167 -0.47 10.79 -13.42
N ASP A 168 0.70 11.31 -13.03
CA ASP A 168 1.34 12.44 -13.73
C ASP A 168 1.72 12.08 -15.16
N LEU A 169 2.20 10.87 -15.41
CA LEU A 169 2.53 10.39 -16.75
C LEU A 169 1.31 10.33 -17.67
N LEU A 170 0.16 9.87 -17.14
CA LEU A 170 -1.12 9.89 -17.87
C LEU A 170 -1.60 11.34 -18.11
N ALA A 171 -1.56 12.19 -17.09
CA ALA A 171 -1.98 13.59 -17.19
C ALA A 171 -1.14 14.39 -18.20
N ALA A 172 0.16 14.13 -18.24
CA ALA A 172 1.07 14.75 -19.20
C ALA A 172 0.96 14.17 -20.63
N GLY A 173 0.12 13.15 -20.86
CA GLY A 173 -0.02 12.50 -22.17
C GLY A 173 1.18 11.64 -22.58
N GLY A 174 2.03 11.25 -21.61
CA GLY A 174 3.19 10.39 -21.83
C GLY A 174 2.83 8.91 -22.01
N ALA A 175 1.59 8.55 -21.68
CA ALA A 175 0.98 7.24 -21.91
C ALA A 175 -0.56 7.36 -21.84
N ASP A 176 -1.27 6.40 -22.43
CA ASP A 176 -2.74 6.26 -22.30
C ASP A 176 -3.12 5.22 -21.23
N THR A 177 -2.20 4.30 -20.96
CA THR A 177 -2.32 3.23 -19.97
C THR A 177 -1.00 3.11 -19.23
N VAL A 178 -1.06 2.92 -17.91
CA VAL A 178 0.11 2.58 -17.08
C VAL A 178 -0.25 1.43 -16.15
N ILE A 179 0.74 0.64 -15.78
CA ILE A 179 0.64 -0.34 -14.70
C ILE A 179 1.41 0.21 -13.51
N VAL A 180 0.76 0.27 -12.37
CA VAL A 180 1.41 0.59 -11.09
C VAL A 180 1.39 -0.65 -10.23
N ALA A 181 2.55 -1.02 -9.71
CA ALA A 181 2.70 -2.22 -8.89
C ALA A 181 3.49 -1.91 -7.62
N GLY A 182 3.36 -2.78 -6.64
CA GLY A 182 4.14 -2.71 -5.41
C GLY A 182 4.44 -4.10 -4.89
N VAL A 183 5.66 -4.33 -4.38
CA VAL A 183 6.07 -5.65 -3.89
C VAL A 183 7.15 -5.54 -2.83
N ASP A 184 7.04 -6.38 -1.81
CA ASP A 184 8.15 -6.70 -0.91
C ASP A 184 7.99 -8.11 -0.33
N THR A 185 9.10 -8.69 0.06
CA THR A 185 9.18 -9.97 0.79
C THR A 185 9.87 -9.75 2.13
N LEU A 186 9.62 -10.62 3.10
CA LEU A 186 10.37 -10.62 4.34
C LEU A 186 11.86 -10.83 4.06
N THR A 187 12.69 -9.96 4.66
CA THR A 187 14.14 -10.09 4.68
C THR A 187 14.61 -10.29 6.12
N GLU A 188 15.65 -11.09 6.30
CA GLU A 188 16.22 -11.36 7.62
C GLU A 188 16.79 -10.08 8.25
N SER A 189 17.42 -9.24 7.43
CA SER A 189 17.99 -7.95 7.86
C SER A 189 16.93 -6.96 8.35
N MET A 190 15.82 -6.78 7.61
CA MET A 190 14.74 -5.87 8.03
C MET A 190 14.00 -6.42 9.24
N TYR A 191 13.73 -7.73 9.27
CA TYR A 191 13.09 -8.38 10.41
C TYR A 191 13.93 -8.19 11.68
N GLY A 192 15.25 -8.42 11.59
CA GLY A 192 16.17 -8.22 12.70
C GLY A 192 16.32 -6.76 13.13
N LEU A 193 16.24 -5.81 12.20
CA LEU A 193 16.21 -4.38 12.51
C LEU A 193 14.99 -4.03 13.36
N LEU A 194 13.79 -4.43 12.90
CA LEU A 194 12.54 -4.17 13.60
C LEU A 194 12.49 -4.87 14.96
N ASP A 195 12.95 -6.12 15.03
CA ASP A 195 13.01 -6.87 16.30
C ASP A 195 13.85 -6.16 17.36
N ARG A 196 14.94 -5.49 16.95
CA ARG A 196 15.81 -4.73 17.87
C ARG A 196 15.20 -3.43 18.35
N VAL A 197 14.44 -2.73 17.52
CA VAL A 197 13.86 -1.41 17.87
C VAL A 197 12.54 -1.53 18.65
N HIS A 198 11.85 -2.66 18.59
CA HIS A 198 10.65 -2.87 19.38
C HIS A 198 11.00 -2.96 20.89
N MET A 199 10.30 -2.20 21.73
CA MET A 199 10.45 -2.30 23.19
C MET A 199 10.06 -3.70 23.70
N GLN A 200 8.97 -4.25 23.16
CA GLN A 200 8.50 -5.61 23.39
C GLN A 200 8.27 -6.29 22.04
N PRO A 201 8.62 -7.59 21.92
CA PRO A 201 8.39 -8.31 20.67
C PRO A 201 6.88 -8.42 20.40
N PRO A 202 6.41 -7.97 19.21
CA PRO A 202 5.02 -8.13 18.84
C PRO A 202 4.73 -9.62 18.52
N ASP A 203 3.55 -10.07 18.90
CA ASP A 203 3.02 -11.39 18.53
C ASP A 203 2.05 -11.29 17.33
N GLN A 204 1.48 -10.10 17.12
CA GLN A 204 0.62 -9.75 15.99
C GLN A 204 0.62 -8.23 15.79
N VAL A 205 0.22 -7.77 14.62
CA VAL A 205 -0.02 -6.35 14.35
C VAL A 205 -1.38 -5.97 14.90
N ARG A 206 -1.41 -4.97 15.81
CA ARG A 206 -2.64 -4.44 16.44
C ARG A 206 -2.77 -2.94 16.17
N PRO A 207 -3.22 -2.54 14.99
CA PRO A 207 -3.33 -1.12 14.67
C PRO A 207 -4.27 -0.40 15.63
N PHE A 208 -3.81 0.75 16.13
CA PHE A 208 -4.54 1.65 17.04
C PHE A 208 -4.97 1.05 18.38
N ASP A 209 -4.63 -0.21 18.67
CA ASP A 209 -4.94 -0.79 19.96
C ASP A 209 -4.02 -0.23 21.05
N LYS A 210 -4.54 0.02 22.26
CA LYS A 210 -3.74 0.52 23.38
C LYS A 210 -2.59 -0.44 23.78
N ASP A 211 -2.79 -1.74 23.58
CA ASP A 211 -1.82 -2.80 23.89
C ASP A 211 -0.94 -3.16 22.67
N ARG A 212 -0.88 -2.29 21.64
CA ARG A 212 -0.03 -2.50 20.46
C ARG A 212 1.45 -2.50 20.85
N LYS A 213 2.23 -3.38 20.21
CA LYS A 213 3.65 -3.57 20.53
C LYS A 213 4.59 -3.24 19.39
N GLY A 214 4.07 -3.06 18.17
CA GLY A 214 4.87 -2.80 17.00
C GLY A 214 4.37 -3.50 15.74
N VAL A 215 5.14 -3.38 14.68
CA VAL A 215 4.85 -3.92 13.36
C VAL A 215 5.48 -5.29 13.19
N LEU A 216 4.80 -6.20 12.49
CA LEU A 216 5.37 -7.41 11.90
C LEU A 216 5.25 -7.32 10.38
N MET A 217 6.29 -7.76 9.70
CA MET A 217 6.34 -7.75 8.25
C MET A 217 5.46 -8.85 7.65
N GLY A 218 5.01 -8.59 6.43
CA GLY A 218 4.26 -9.51 5.59
C GLY A 218 4.80 -9.55 4.17
N ASP A 219 4.69 -10.70 3.53
CA ASP A 219 4.94 -10.90 2.11
C ASP A 219 3.75 -10.40 1.30
N GLY A 220 4.01 -9.77 0.14
CA GLY A 220 2.92 -9.43 -0.77
C GLY A 220 3.33 -8.60 -1.96
N ALA A 221 2.49 -8.70 -3.00
CA ALA A 221 2.51 -7.85 -4.16
C ALA A 221 1.10 -7.38 -4.51
N ALA A 222 1.01 -6.20 -5.11
CA ALA A 222 -0.24 -5.61 -5.61
C ALA A 222 0.04 -4.90 -6.92
N ALA A 223 -0.90 -4.90 -7.84
CA ALA A 223 -0.81 -4.18 -9.11
C ALA A 223 -2.18 -3.62 -9.53
N ILE A 224 -2.18 -2.46 -10.17
CA ILE A 224 -3.36 -1.90 -10.81
C ILE A 224 -3.02 -1.45 -12.23
N VAL A 225 -4.03 -1.45 -13.09
CA VAL A 225 -3.96 -0.82 -14.41
C VAL A 225 -4.76 0.47 -14.38
N LEU A 226 -4.10 1.59 -14.70
CA LEU A 226 -4.69 2.92 -14.81
C LEU A 226 -4.77 3.34 -16.27
N ARG A 227 -5.90 3.99 -16.62
CA ARG A 227 -6.11 4.68 -17.91
C ARG A 227 -6.57 6.11 -17.71
N ARG A 228 -6.35 6.96 -18.70
CA ARG A 228 -7.01 8.27 -18.72
C ARG A 228 -8.53 8.09 -18.79
N GLY A 229 -9.27 8.99 -18.15
CA GLY A 229 -10.73 8.89 -18.05
C GLY A 229 -11.44 8.80 -19.40
N ASP A 230 -10.88 9.42 -20.45
CA ASP A 230 -11.39 9.38 -21.83
C ASP A 230 -11.06 8.07 -22.58
N GLY A 231 -10.11 7.29 -22.08
CA GLY A 231 -9.64 6.02 -22.68
C GLY A 231 -10.29 4.74 -22.14
N ALA A 232 -11.29 4.85 -21.27
CA ALA A 232 -11.87 3.68 -20.57
C ALA A 232 -13.01 2.98 -21.34
N ALA A 233 -13.37 3.44 -22.51
CA ALA A 233 -14.46 2.87 -23.31
C ALA A 233 -14.24 1.36 -23.57
N GLY A 234 -15.20 0.53 -23.15
CA GLY A 234 -15.18 -0.93 -23.35
C GLY A 234 -14.45 -1.74 -22.28
N SER A 235 -13.91 -1.12 -21.24
CA SER A 235 -13.30 -1.80 -20.09
C SER A 235 -14.23 -1.83 -18.89
N ALA A 236 -14.16 -2.90 -18.09
CA ALA A 236 -14.77 -2.88 -16.76
C ALA A 236 -14.03 -1.85 -15.90
N VAL A 237 -14.78 -0.96 -15.24
CA VAL A 237 -14.23 0.08 -14.38
C VAL A 237 -14.32 -0.37 -12.94
N ARG A 238 -13.17 -0.51 -12.26
CA ARG A 238 -13.08 -0.86 -10.84
C ARG A 238 -13.28 0.35 -9.92
N GLY A 239 -13.01 1.54 -10.43
CA GLY A 239 -13.19 2.81 -9.72
C GLY A 239 -12.38 3.93 -10.36
N LEU A 240 -12.45 5.10 -9.74
CA LEU A 240 -11.77 6.31 -10.20
C LEU A 240 -10.69 6.70 -9.20
N LEU A 241 -9.49 7.00 -9.69
CA LEU A 241 -8.46 7.69 -8.91
C LEU A 241 -8.72 9.20 -9.02
N ARG A 242 -9.20 9.81 -7.93
CA ARG A 242 -9.49 11.25 -7.87
C ARG A 242 -8.23 12.06 -7.64
N SER A 243 -7.35 11.58 -6.79
CA SER A 243 -6.07 12.21 -6.48
C SER A 243 -5.09 11.24 -5.86
N VAL A 244 -3.82 11.59 -5.96
CA VAL A 244 -2.77 11.11 -5.07
C VAL A 244 -1.84 12.28 -4.75
N TYR A 245 -1.63 12.54 -3.47
CA TYR A 245 -0.73 13.59 -2.99
C TYR A 245 0.43 12.96 -2.25
N VAL A 246 1.62 13.48 -2.49
CA VAL A 246 2.85 13.02 -1.85
C VAL A 246 3.62 14.20 -1.29
N ASN A 247 4.22 14.04 -0.13
CA ASN A 247 5.19 14.99 0.43
C ASN A 247 6.32 14.27 1.18
N CYS A 248 7.34 15.01 1.54
CA CYS A 248 8.40 14.53 2.41
C CYS A 248 8.66 15.60 3.49
N ASP A 249 8.30 15.30 4.75
CA ASP A 249 8.49 16.24 5.85
C ASP A 249 9.95 16.27 6.35
N GLY A 250 10.69 15.17 6.19
CA GLY A 250 12.10 15.09 6.59
C GLY A 250 12.36 15.32 8.09
N TYR A 251 11.33 15.21 8.91
CA TYR A 251 11.37 15.50 10.35
C TYR A 251 12.29 14.54 11.11
N HIS A 252 12.12 13.24 10.91
CA HIS A 252 12.89 12.22 11.61
C HIS A 252 12.97 10.94 10.79
N VAL A 253 14.01 10.10 11.04
CA VAL A 253 14.23 8.86 10.28
C VAL A 253 13.06 7.87 10.42
N THR A 254 12.43 7.79 11.60
CA THR A 254 11.38 6.80 11.88
C THR A 254 10.12 7.36 12.53
N ALA A 255 10.18 8.54 13.17
CA ALA A 255 9.02 9.15 13.80
C ALA A 255 8.26 10.01 12.79
N PRO A 256 6.95 9.76 12.58
CA PRO A 256 6.14 10.60 11.69
C PRO A 256 5.97 12.02 12.27
N ASP A 257 5.91 13.01 11.38
CA ASP A 257 5.49 14.36 11.73
C ASP A 257 3.98 14.53 11.55
N VAL A 258 3.28 14.88 12.60
CA VAL A 258 1.81 15.08 12.57
C VAL A 258 1.43 16.14 11.54
N ALA A 259 2.20 17.24 11.45
CA ALA A 259 1.92 18.31 10.50
C ALA A 259 2.14 17.87 9.05
N GLY A 260 3.23 17.14 8.77
CA GLY A 260 3.52 16.59 7.44
C GLY A 260 2.48 15.56 6.99
N VAL A 261 2.01 14.71 7.91
CA VAL A 261 0.90 13.77 7.64
C VAL A 261 -0.40 14.53 7.38
N ALA A 262 -0.74 15.54 8.22
CA ALA A 262 -1.94 16.37 8.02
C ALA A 262 -1.91 17.11 6.68
N GLU A 263 -0.75 17.65 6.29
CA GLU A 263 -0.57 18.29 4.98
C GLU A 263 -0.86 17.30 3.83
N ALA A 264 -0.37 16.06 3.93
CA ALA A 264 -0.64 15.03 2.93
C ALA A 264 -2.14 14.72 2.79
N LEU A 265 -2.88 14.66 3.91
CA LEU A 265 -4.34 14.49 3.92
C LEU A 265 -5.04 15.68 3.24
N VAL A 266 -4.72 16.90 3.67
CA VAL A 266 -5.32 18.14 3.09
C VAL A 266 -4.99 18.27 1.61
N GLY A 267 -3.74 17.99 1.22
CA GLY A 267 -3.30 18.02 -0.18
C GLY A 267 -4.09 17.06 -1.06
N ALA A 268 -4.30 15.83 -0.60
CA ALA A 268 -5.08 14.82 -1.32
C ALA A 268 -6.55 15.24 -1.47
N HIS A 269 -7.19 15.75 -0.40
CA HIS A 269 -8.56 16.24 -0.45
C HIS A 269 -8.71 17.42 -1.41
N ARG A 270 -7.78 18.39 -1.37
CA ARG A 270 -7.77 19.54 -2.25
C ARG A 270 -7.65 19.12 -3.72
N LEU A 271 -6.71 18.24 -4.05
CA LEU A 271 -6.54 17.75 -5.43
C LEU A 271 -7.76 16.94 -5.92
N ALA A 272 -8.41 16.19 -5.04
CA ALA A 272 -9.63 15.46 -5.36
C ALA A 272 -10.86 16.35 -5.51
N GLY A 273 -10.80 17.61 -5.05
CA GLY A 273 -11.95 18.52 -5.00
C GLY A 273 -13.02 18.06 -3.99
N VAL A 274 -12.59 17.44 -2.88
CA VAL A 274 -13.49 16.92 -1.82
C VAL A 274 -13.14 17.51 -0.47
N LYS A 275 -14.07 17.43 0.47
CA LYS A 275 -13.86 17.79 1.87
C LYS A 275 -13.74 16.52 2.71
N SER A 276 -13.21 16.63 3.93
CA SER A 276 -13.14 15.51 4.87
C SER A 276 -14.50 14.90 5.19
N GLU A 277 -15.56 15.71 5.20
CA GLU A 277 -16.94 15.26 5.44
C GLU A 277 -17.51 14.37 4.31
N ASP A 278 -16.92 14.41 3.11
CA ASP A 278 -17.33 13.61 1.95
C ASP A 278 -16.71 12.19 1.95
N ILE A 279 -15.71 11.95 2.79
CA ILE A 279 -15.02 10.66 2.86
C ILE A 279 -15.83 9.65 3.66
N ASP A 280 -16.18 8.53 3.03
CA ASP A 280 -16.96 7.46 3.64
C ASP A 280 -16.10 6.37 4.28
N LEU A 281 -14.88 6.16 3.75
CA LEU A 281 -13.97 5.13 4.19
C LEU A 281 -12.53 5.67 4.29
N VAL A 282 -11.82 5.37 5.37
CA VAL A 282 -10.38 5.60 5.51
C VAL A 282 -9.66 4.26 5.67
N MET A 283 -8.82 3.93 4.69
CA MET A 283 -7.84 2.84 4.77
C MET A 283 -6.61 3.39 5.48
N LEU A 284 -6.50 3.07 6.76
CA LEU A 284 -5.43 3.58 7.62
C LEU A 284 -4.08 2.98 7.28
N HIS A 285 -3.03 3.75 7.44
CA HIS A 285 -1.68 3.19 7.41
C HIS A 285 -1.50 2.16 8.52
N GLY A 286 -1.84 2.50 9.76
CA GLY A 286 -2.09 1.56 10.85
C GLY A 286 -1.06 0.43 11.00
N THR A 287 0.15 0.76 11.44
CA THR A 287 1.24 -0.23 11.56
C THR A 287 1.25 -0.99 12.88
N GLY A 288 0.45 -0.57 13.86
CA GLY A 288 0.51 -1.10 15.22
C GLY A 288 1.74 -0.63 16.00
N THR A 289 2.46 0.39 15.50
CA THR A 289 3.56 1.02 16.23
C THR A 289 3.04 2.16 17.09
N LEU A 290 3.75 2.46 18.19
CA LEU A 290 3.33 3.50 19.12
C LEU A 290 3.27 4.87 18.43
N LEU A 291 4.33 5.25 17.71
CA LEU A 291 4.47 6.59 17.14
C LEU A 291 3.59 6.80 15.90
N ASN A 292 3.51 5.78 14.99
CA ASN A 292 2.73 5.96 13.77
C ASN A 292 1.24 6.08 14.06
N ASP A 293 0.69 5.19 14.87
CA ASP A 293 -0.76 5.14 15.07
C ASP A 293 -1.25 6.37 15.84
N GLU A 294 -0.42 6.90 16.78
CA GLU A 294 -0.67 8.15 17.45
C GLU A 294 -0.62 9.34 16.49
N ALA A 295 0.45 9.46 15.69
CA ALA A 295 0.60 10.58 14.75
C ALA A 295 -0.48 10.57 13.65
N GLU A 296 -0.83 9.39 13.12
CA GLU A 296 -1.92 9.24 12.14
C GLU A 296 -3.27 9.62 12.74
N ALA A 297 -3.55 9.21 14.00
CA ALA A 297 -4.79 9.57 14.68
C ALA A 297 -4.89 11.08 14.92
N LEU A 298 -3.81 11.72 15.41
CA LEU A 298 -3.76 13.16 15.62
C LEU A 298 -3.94 13.94 14.31
N ALA A 299 -3.27 13.54 13.22
CA ALA A 299 -3.40 14.19 11.93
C ALA A 299 -4.82 14.07 11.36
N ILE A 300 -5.44 12.88 11.44
CA ILE A 300 -6.85 12.68 11.04
C ILE A 300 -7.76 13.55 11.91
N GLY A 301 -7.55 13.58 13.23
CA GLY A 301 -8.32 14.43 14.15
C GLY A 301 -8.24 15.91 13.78
N GLN A 302 -7.05 16.42 13.41
CA GLN A 302 -6.87 17.80 12.96
C GLN A 302 -7.59 18.10 11.65
N VAL A 303 -7.50 17.20 10.65
CA VAL A 303 -8.02 17.44 9.28
C VAL A 303 -9.54 17.21 9.22
N PHE A 304 -10.03 16.17 9.89
CA PHE A 304 -11.47 15.85 9.86
C PHE A 304 -12.26 16.61 10.93
N GLY A 305 -11.61 17.08 12.01
CA GLY A 305 -12.26 17.86 13.07
C GLY A 305 -13.51 17.14 13.63
N ALA A 306 -14.65 17.82 13.62
CA ALA A 306 -15.90 17.25 14.09
C ALA A 306 -16.41 16.05 13.26
N HIS A 307 -15.86 15.84 12.07
CA HIS A 307 -16.24 14.76 11.15
C HIS A 307 -15.36 13.50 11.27
N ALA A 308 -14.39 13.48 12.21
CA ALA A 308 -13.46 12.33 12.37
C ALA A 308 -14.16 11.00 12.72
N GLY A 309 -15.37 11.06 13.27
CA GLY A 309 -16.20 9.87 13.54
C GLY A 309 -17.15 9.46 12.40
N ASN A 310 -17.17 10.18 11.28
CA ASN A 310 -18.11 9.89 10.18
C ASN A 310 -17.67 8.71 9.32
N PRO A 311 -16.41 8.68 8.78
CA PRO A 311 -15.99 7.60 7.91
C PRO A 311 -15.82 6.30 8.67
N LEU A 312 -16.07 5.17 8.00
CA LEU A 312 -15.61 3.88 8.47
C LEU A 312 -14.07 3.86 8.38
N MET A 313 -13.41 3.28 9.37
CA MET A 313 -11.96 3.17 9.41
C MET A 313 -11.51 1.72 9.56
N THR A 314 -10.53 1.31 8.76
CA THR A 314 -9.96 -0.03 8.84
C THR A 314 -8.46 -0.02 8.57
N ALA A 315 -7.75 -0.99 9.18
CA ALA A 315 -6.31 -1.19 9.02
C ALA A 315 -6.01 -2.68 8.75
N VAL A 316 -5.87 -3.02 7.48
CA VAL A 316 -5.73 -4.42 7.03
C VAL A 316 -4.40 -5.08 7.38
N LYS A 317 -3.38 -4.28 7.78
CA LYS A 317 -2.11 -4.82 8.28
C LYS A 317 -2.27 -5.72 9.52
N SER A 318 -3.38 -5.59 10.24
CA SER A 318 -3.76 -6.53 11.29
C SER A 318 -3.87 -7.99 10.81
N MET A 319 -4.17 -8.18 9.51
CA MET A 319 -4.41 -9.49 8.89
C MET A 319 -3.32 -9.89 7.89
N THR A 320 -2.69 -8.94 7.22
CA THR A 320 -1.67 -9.19 6.18
C THR A 320 -0.23 -8.98 6.66
N GLY A 321 -0.04 -8.40 7.85
CA GLY A 321 1.25 -7.81 8.20
C GLY A 321 1.55 -6.58 7.33
N HIS A 322 2.73 -6.02 7.50
CA HIS A 322 3.17 -4.88 6.74
C HIS A 322 3.92 -5.33 5.48
N THR A 323 3.29 -5.24 4.32
CA THR A 323 3.89 -5.58 3.02
C THR A 323 4.76 -4.44 2.46
N SER A 324 5.37 -3.66 3.35
CA SER A 324 6.33 -2.59 3.05
C SER A 324 5.91 -1.69 1.88
N GLY A 325 6.73 -1.57 0.83
CA GLY A 325 6.45 -0.70 -0.31
C GLY A 325 5.17 -1.02 -1.09
N GLY A 326 4.69 -2.27 -1.03
CA GLY A 326 3.43 -2.70 -1.66
C GLY A 326 2.16 -2.36 -0.88
N SER A 327 2.29 -1.97 0.40
CA SER A 327 1.16 -1.86 1.32
C SER A 327 0.13 -0.79 0.94
N GLY A 328 0.57 0.35 0.39
CA GLY A 328 -0.32 1.43 -0.03
C GLY A 328 -1.24 1.01 -1.16
N LEU A 329 -0.69 0.32 -2.17
CA LEU A 329 -1.46 -0.16 -3.30
C LEU A 329 -2.40 -1.32 -2.92
N LEU A 330 -1.98 -2.21 -2.02
CA LEU A 330 -2.87 -3.22 -1.43
C LEU A 330 -4.06 -2.56 -0.72
N GLY A 331 -3.81 -1.53 0.08
CA GLY A 331 -4.86 -0.73 0.72
C GLY A 331 -5.82 -0.11 -0.30
N LEU A 332 -5.29 0.40 -1.42
CA LEU A 332 -6.09 0.98 -2.50
C LEU A 332 -7.00 -0.06 -3.18
N ILE A 333 -6.49 -1.26 -3.47
CA ILE A 333 -7.28 -2.37 -4.04
C ILE A 333 -8.41 -2.75 -3.07
N VAL A 334 -8.11 -2.87 -1.77
CA VAL A 334 -9.12 -3.16 -0.75
C VAL A 334 -10.16 -2.04 -0.64
N ALA A 335 -9.76 -0.77 -0.76
CA ALA A 335 -10.67 0.36 -0.79
C ALA A 335 -11.62 0.29 -1.99
N LEU A 336 -11.09 0.06 -3.21
CA LEU A 336 -11.90 -0.10 -4.42
C LEU A 336 -12.89 -1.27 -4.30
N SER A 337 -12.45 -2.43 -3.82
CA SER A 337 -13.32 -3.59 -3.58
C SER A 337 -14.38 -3.30 -2.52
N SER A 338 -14.06 -2.47 -1.51
CA SER A 338 -15.03 -2.03 -0.50
C SER A 338 -16.07 -1.09 -1.09
N LEU A 339 -15.67 -0.14 -1.93
CA LEU A 339 -16.57 0.79 -2.63
C LEU A 339 -17.52 0.05 -3.57
N GLU A 340 -17.01 -0.97 -4.29
CA GLU A 340 -17.79 -1.77 -5.23
C GLU A 340 -18.82 -2.66 -4.51
N SER A 341 -18.38 -3.37 -3.44
CA SER A 341 -19.20 -4.39 -2.76
C SER A 341 -20.04 -3.86 -1.59
N GLY A 342 -19.73 -2.65 -1.09
CA GLY A 342 -20.32 -2.10 0.13
C GLY A 342 -19.87 -2.81 1.41
N ARG A 343 -18.79 -3.62 1.39
CA ARG A 343 -18.27 -4.35 2.55
C ARG A 343 -16.91 -3.81 2.94
N VAL A 344 -16.70 -3.51 4.23
CA VAL A 344 -15.43 -3.00 4.76
C VAL A 344 -14.82 -4.04 5.71
N PRO A 345 -13.61 -4.53 5.45
CA PRO A 345 -12.94 -5.49 6.32
C PRO A 345 -12.70 -4.97 7.73
N PRO A 346 -12.69 -5.83 8.78
CA PRO A 346 -12.41 -5.41 10.14
C PRO A 346 -10.91 -5.15 10.37
N THR A 347 -10.60 -4.32 11.37
CA THR A 347 -9.29 -4.25 12.00
C THR A 347 -9.20 -5.33 13.08
N VAL A 348 -8.59 -6.46 12.74
CA VAL A 348 -8.48 -7.60 13.65
C VAL A 348 -7.52 -7.28 14.80
N GLY A 349 -7.89 -7.67 16.02
CA GLY A 349 -7.06 -7.46 17.22
C GLY A 349 -7.21 -6.08 17.87
N LEU A 350 -7.96 -5.17 17.29
CA LEU A 350 -8.31 -3.88 17.91
C LEU A 350 -9.43 -4.10 18.94
N ARG A 351 -9.09 -4.01 20.21
CA ARG A 351 -9.99 -4.19 21.36
C ARG A 351 -10.40 -2.85 21.94
N GLU A 352 -9.42 -2.05 22.31
CA GLU A 352 -9.58 -0.74 22.90
C GLU A 352 -8.68 0.27 22.17
N PRO A 353 -9.26 1.23 21.43
CA PRO A 353 -8.49 2.23 20.71
C PRO A 353 -7.65 3.09 21.66
N VAL A 354 -6.53 3.59 21.14
CA VAL A 354 -5.75 4.66 21.80
C VAL A 354 -6.62 5.91 21.97
N GLU A 355 -6.26 6.75 22.94
CA GLU A 355 -7.04 7.93 23.29
C GLU A 355 -7.26 8.87 22.11
N GLU A 356 -6.23 9.09 21.30
CA GLU A 356 -6.24 9.96 20.11
C GLU A 356 -7.22 9.48 19.04
N ALA A 357 -7.55 8.18 19.03
CA ALA A 357 -8.46 7.55 18.08
C ALA A 357 -9.80 7.11 18.71
N ALA A 358 -10.09 7.50 19.95
CA ALA A 358 -11.28 7.06 20.68
C ALA A 358 -12.60 7.43 19.96
N GLY A 359 -12.60 8.53 19.20
CA GLY A 359 -13.76 9.01 18.43
C GLY A 359 -13.89 8.38 17.04
N PHE A 360 -12.98 7.52 16.60
CA PHE A 360 -12.98 6.95 15.26
C PHE A 360 -13.96 5.78 15.14
N ARG A 361 -14.61 5.68 13.98
CA ARG A 361 -15.54 4.60 13.66
C ARG A 361 -14.83 3.38 13.06
N PHE A 362 -14.04 2.69 13.88
CA PHE A 362 -13.34 1.47 13.47
C PHE A 362 -14.31 0.33 13.14
N VAL A 363 -14.05 -0.37 12.03
CA VAL A 363 -14.68 -1.67 11.77
C VAL A 363 -13.97 -2.72 12.61
N ARG A 364 -14.71 -3.40 13.49
CA ARG A 364 -14.19 -4.39 14.45
C ARG A 364 -15.04 -5.67 14.46
N GLY A 365 -14.37 -6.81 14.73
CA GLY A 365 -15.04 -8.11 14.80
C GLY A 365 -15.34 -8.66 13.41
N GLU A 366 -16.47 -8.24 12.83
CA GLU A 366 -16.92 -8.64 11.49
C GLU A 366 -16.78 -7.47 10.50
N HIS A 367 -16.85 -7.76 9.19
CA HIS A 367 -16.92 -6.70 8.18
C HIS A 367 -18.17 -5.85 8.36
N ALA A 368 -18.05 -4.56 8.10
CA ALA A 368 -19.22 -3.66 8.07
C ALA A 368 -19.83 -3.63 6.67
N ALA A 369 -21.16 -3.50 6.61
CA ALA A 369 -21.88 -3.20 5.38
C ALA A 369 -22.26 -1.71 5.36
N ALA A 370 -21.96 -0.99 4.27
CA ALA A 370 -22.27 0.43 4.12
C ALA A 370 -22.38 0.81 2.64
N GLU A 371 -23.14 1.87 2.37
CA GLU A 371 -23.05 2.58 1.10
C GLU A 371 -21.84 3.49 1.15
N LEU A 372 -20.93 3.33 0.19
CA LEU A 372 -19.66 4.02 0.13
C LEU A 372 -19.51 4.65 -1.26
N ARG A 373 -19.00 5.87 -1.33
CA ARG A 373 -18.71 6.56 -2.58
C ARG A 373 -17.25 6.95 -2.67
N LEU A 374 -16.68 7.51 -1.60
CA LEU A 374 -15.32 8.00 -1.55
C LEU A 374 -14.49 7.30 -0.47
N ALA A 375 -13.30 6.88 -0.83
CA ALA A 375 -12.34 6.33 0.12
C ALA A 375 -11.00 7.05 0.04
N GLN A 376 -10.40 7.24 1.22
CA GLN A 376 -9.04 7.73 1.41
C GLN A 376 -8.13 6.56 1.78
N VAL A 377 -6.91 6.53 1.21
CA VAL A 377 -5.89 5.51 1.47
C VAL A 377 -4.61 6.18 1.94
N ASN A 378 -4.14 5.82 3.12
CA ASN A 378 -2.96 6.40 3.75
C ASN A 378 -1.74 5.48 3.65
N ALA A 379 -0.59 6.04 3.32
CA ALA A 379 0.70 5.35 3.40
C ALA A 379 1.79 6.33 3.89
N PHE A 380 2.38 6.03 5.05
CA PHE A 380 3.42 6.85 5.68
C PHE A 380 4.68 6.02 5.85
N GLY A 381 5.81 6.52 5.36
CA GLY A 381 7.06 5.79 5.32
C GLY A 381 8.14 6.41 6.21
N PHE A 382 9.07 5.59 6.66
CA PHE A 382 10.29 6.06 7.30
C PHE A 382 10.98 7.09 6.43
N GLY A 383 11.57 8.12 7.07
CA GLY A 383 12.16 9.26 6.39
C GLY A 383 11.18 10.41 6.13
N GLY A 384 9.94 10.31 6.63
CA GLY A 384 8.92 11.35 6.46
C GLY A 384 8.27 11.37 5.08
N VAL A 385 8.37 10.26 4.32
CA VAL A 385 7.75 10.14 3.01
C VAL A 385 6.28 9.73 3.15
N ASN A 386 5.38 10.68 2.92
CA ASN A 386 3.94 10.51 3.10
C ASN A 386 3.23 10.49 1.75
N ALA A 387 2.20 9.66 1.63
CA ALA A 387 1.36 9.58 0.45
C ALA A 387 -0.09 9.30 0.85
N VAL A 388 -1.03 10.01 0.23
CA VAL A 388 -2.47 9.83 0.44
C VAL A 388 -3.15 9.81 -0.91
N ALA A 389 -3.97 8.81 -1.16
CA ALA A 389 -4.80 8.70 -2.36
C ALA A 389 -6.28 8.82 -2.02
N VAL A 390 -7.06 9.42 -2.92
CA VAL A 390 -8.53 9.44 -2.85
C VAL A 390 -9.07 8.71 -4.07
N VAL A 391 -9.93 7.73 -3.82
CA VAL A 391 -10.60 6.93 -4.86
C VAL A 391 -12.11 7.03 -4.73
N GLU A 392 -12.80 6.91 -5.86
CA GLU A 392 -14.25 7.00 -5.95
C GLU A 392 -14.82 5.74 -6.60
N ARG A 393 -16.01 5.36 -6.16
CA ARG A 393 -16.79 4.27 -6.76
C ARG A 393 -17.14 4.60 -8.20
N ALA A 394 -16.95 3.65 -9.12
CA ALA A 394 -17.47 3.78 -10.48
C ALA A 394 -19.01 3.86 -10.46
N GLU A 395 -19.55 4.75 -11.25
CA GLU A 395 -21.00 4.74 -11.55
C GLU A 395 -21.33 3.52 -12.42
N LYS A 396 -22.41 2.83 -12.07
CA LYS A 396 -22.89 1.62 -12.79
C LYS A 396 -23.63 2.01 -14.08
#